data_907d4ca4c9b8379e0afa20aa008e7f48
#
_entry.id   907d4ca4c9b8379e0afa20aa008e7f48
#
_cell.length_a   1.000
_cell.length_b   1.000
_cell.length_c   1.000
_cell.angle_alpha   90.00
_cell.angle_beta   90.00
_cell.angle_gamma   90.00
#
_symmetry.space_group_name_H-M   'P 1'
#
loop_
_entity.id
_entity.type
_entity.pdbx_description
1 polymer ?
#
loop_
_entity_poly.entity_id
_entity_poly.type
_entity_poly.pdbx_seq_one_letter_code
_entity_poly.pdbx_strand_id
1 'polypeptide(L)'
;MPTLMERSQAARAGLERARLANQTRKQLSAVQARATEWDTRISARSAARKRMAVFPDHFATLPQEVAEADAAAAALAREAQALLRRGADIEALYEENLWTRLLAAADSANKAAADAARTAWEQVREEMGTMETPASLEARMPRTPANERVLANYKTQYQQYAALVRQGAPSSQAVLHELSRAIERLREVQAGLTLAAPEAVRVFLRAVQQGNAGIDLLTPEVVAWLQANDDPARFVVRVRTVPAWA
;
A
#
# COMPACT_ATOMS: atom_id res chain seq x y z
N MET A 1 -75.92 -18.85 10.50
CA MET A 1 -74.65 -19.56 10.61
C MET A 1 -74.18 -19.92 9.20
N PRO A 2 -72.93 -19.64 8.83
CA PRO A 2 -72.48 -20.03 7.47
C PRO A 2 -72.47 -21.53 7.28
N THR A 3 -72.93 -21.98 6.12
CA THR A 3 -72.99 -23.36 5.74
C THR A 3 -71.61 -24.01 5.66
N LEU A 4 -71.53 -25.31 5.75
CA LEU A 4 -70.29 -26.07 5.63
C LEU A 4 -69.56 -25.79 4.32
N MET A 5 -70.34 -25.55 3.26
CA MET A 5 -69.89 -25.21 1.92
C MET A 5 -69.18 -23.81 1.89
N GLU A 6 -69.79 -22.80 2.53
CA GLU A 6 -69.25 -21.46 2.61
C GLU A 6 -67.93 -21.44 3.44
N ARG A 7 -67.84 -22.23 4.51
CA ARG A 7 -66.61 -22.41 5.31
C ARG A 7 -65.51 -23.07 4.48
N SER A 8 -65.83 -24.07 3.69
CA SER A 8 -64.89 -24.76 2.82
C SER A 8 -64.35 -23.82 1.71
N GLN A 9 -65.23 -23.01 1.11
CA GLN A 9 -64.83 -22.00 0.11
C GLN A 9 -63.93 -20.91 0.72
N ALA A 10 -64.26 -20.41 1.90
CA ALA A 10 -63.46 -19.42 2.61
C ALA A 10 -62.06 -19.97 2.99
N ALA A 11 -62.00 -21.24 3.41
CA ALA A 11 -60.76 -21.92 3.71
C ALA A 11 -59.85 -22.10 2.48
N ARG A 12 -60.44 -22.49 1.33
CA ARG A 12 -59.72 -22.59 0.03
C ARG A 12 -59.18 -21.25 -0.40
N ALA A 13 -59.99 -20.18 -0.38
CA ALA A 13 -59.58 -18.83 -0.73
C ALA A 13 -58.49 -18.29 0.23
N GLY A 14 -58.54 -18.67 1.50
CA GLY A 14 -57.47 -18.38 2.48
C GLY A 14 -56.16 -19.10 2.16
N LEU A 15 -56.25 -20.35 1.76
CA LEU A 15 -55.06 -21.17 1.38
C LEU A 15 -54.41 -20.65 0.10
N GLU A 16 -55.18 -20.24 -0.89
CA GLU A 16 -54.66 -19.63 -2.12
C GLU A 16 -53.96 -18.30 -1.86
N ARG A 17 -54.56 -17.43 -1.04
CA ARG A 17 -53.93 -16.17 -0.61
C ARG A 17 -52.64 -16.41 0.13
N ALA A 18 -52.59 -17.40 1.04
CA ALA A 18 -51.34 -17.74 1.77
C ALA A 18 -50.26 -18.31 0.84
N ARG A 19 -50.64 -19.11 -0.17
CA ARG A 19 -49.70 -19.62 -1.21
C ARG A 19 -49.13 -18.49 -2.04
N LEU A 20 -49.96 -17.58 -2.54
CA LEU A 20 -49.54 -16.39 -3.30
C LEU A 20 -48.59 -15.49 -2.45
N ALA A 21 -48.97 -15.20 -1.22
CA ALA A 21 -48.11 -14.40 -0.30
C ALA A 21 -46.76 -15.07 -0.07
N ASN A 22 -46.71 -16.38 0.07
CA ASN A 22 -45.49 -17.15 0.28
C ASN A 22 -44.60 -17.16 -0.98
N GLN A 23 -45.20 -17.26 -2.16
CA GLN A 23 -44.52 -17.18 -3.44
C GLN A 23 -43.89 -15.77 -3.64
N THR A 24 -44.70 -14.72 -3.43
CA THR A 24 -44.20 -13.32 -3.50
C THR A 24 -43.06 -13.08 -2.52
N ARG A 25 -43.15 -13.61 -1.28
CA ARG A 25 -42.08 -13.51 -0.30
C ARG A 25 -40.77 -14.19 -0.75
N LYS A 26 -40.89 -15.39 -1.35
CA LYS A 26 -39.72 -16.11 -1.90
C LYS A 26 -39.08 -15.33 -3.04
N GLN A 27 -39.87 -14.79 -3.97
CA GLN A 27 -39.38 -13.97 -5.07
C GLN A 27 -38.70 -12.71 -4.57
N LEU A 28 -39.27 -12.00 -3.60
CA LEU A 28 -38.66 -10.81 -3.00
C LEU A 28 -37.30 -11.13 -2.33
N SER A 29 -37.25 -12.25 -1.58
CA SER A 29 -36.00 -12.71 -0.97
C SER A 29 -34.92 -13.03 -2.02
N ALA A 30 -35.32 -13.68 -3.14
CA ALA A 30 -34.39 -13.95 -4.24
C ALA A 30 -33.87 -12.68 -4.89
N VAL A 31 -34.75 -11.69 -5.15
CA VAL A 31 -34.36 -10.36 -5.67
C VAL A 31 -33.36 -9.67 -4.72
N GLN A 32 -33.67 -9.67 -3.43
CA GLN A 32 -32.78 -9.02 -2.43
C GLN A 32 -31.41 -9.70 -2.38
N ALA A 33 -31.35 -11.04 -2.43
CA ALA A 33 -30.08 -11.75 -2.46
C ALA A 33 -29.23 -11.36 -3.69
N ARG A 34 -29.86 -11.28 -4.88
CA ARG A 34 -29.17 -10.88 -6.13
C ARG A 34 -28.70 -9.43 -6.09
N ALA A 35 -29.53 -8.54 -5.58
CA ALA A 35 -29.14 -7.14 -5.38
C ALA A 35 -27.91 -7.05 -4.48
N THR A 36 -27.86 -7.76 -3.36
CA THR A 36 -26.72 -7.77 -2.45
C THR A 36 -25.46 -8.34 -3.11
N GLU A 37 -25.60 -9.43 -3.86
CA GLU A 37 -24.47 -10.02 -4.61
C GLU A 37 -23.88 -9.03 -5.62
N TRP A 38 -24.75 -8.31 -6.33
CA TRP A 38 -24.35 -7.31 -7.31
C TRP A 38 -23.73 -6.07 -6.66
N ASP A 39 -24.33 -5.54 -5.62
CA ASP A 39 -23.84 -4.38 -4.87
C ASP A 39 -22.44 -4.61 -4.30
N THR A 40 -22.16 -5.85 -3.86
CA THR A 40 -20.83 -6.24 -3.41
C THR A 40 -19.80 -6.07 -4.53
N ARG A 41 -20.13 -6.51 -5.75
CA ARG A 41 -19.23 -6.40 -6.92
C ARG A 41 -19.06 -4.98 -7.42
N ILE A 42 -20.14 -4.20 -7.42
CA ILE A 42 -20.07 -2.75 -7.74
C ILE A 42 -19.20 -2.01 -6.74
N SER A 43 -19.33 -2.32 -5.46
CA SER A 43 -18.48 -1.75 -4.40
C SER A 43 -17.01 -2.11 -4.57
N ALA A 44 -16.73 -3.38 -4.88
CA ALA A 44 -15.36 -3.84 -5.19
C ALA A 44 -14.80 -3.13 -6.44
N ARG A 45 -15.63 -2.92 -7.48
CA ARG A 45 -15.26 -2.19 -8.69
C ARG A 45 -14.93 -0.74 -8.40
N SER A 46 -15.77 -0.07 -7.60
CA SER A 46 -15.51 1.30 -7.16
C SER A 46 -14.19 1.41 -6.39
N ALA A 47 -13.93 0.48 -5.49
CA ALA A 47 -12.68 0.44 -4.73
C ALA A 47 -11.45 0.22 -5.65
N ALA A 48 -11.54 -0.69 -6.61
CA ALA A 48 -10.47 -0.94 -7.57
C ALA A 48 -10.19 0.31 -8.44
N ARG A 49 -11.24 0.96 -8.95
CA ARG A 49 -11.11 2.22 -9.71
C ARG A 49 -10.52 3.35 -8.88
N LYS A 50 -10.89 3.48 -7.61
CA LYS A 50 -10.28 4.48 -6.70
C LYS A 50 -8.79 4.22 -6.50
N ARG A 51 -8.36 2.96 -6.42
CA ARG A 51 -6.93 2.61 -6.34
C ARG A 51 -6.17 2.97 -7.61
N MET A 52 -6.74 2.71 -8.79
CA MET A 52 -6.13 3.13 -10.06
C MET A 52 -6.00 4.65 -10.14
N ALA A 53 -6.99 5.42 -9.66
CA ALA A 53 -6.97 6.87 -9.67
C ALA A 53 -5.87 7.48 -8.78
N VAL A 54 -5.20 6.70 -7.93
CA VAL A 54 -4.01 7.12 -7.17
C VAL A 54 -2.81 7.34 -8.10
N PHE A 55 -2.77 6.65 -9.25
CA PHE A 55 -1.65 6.65 -10.20
C PHE A 55 -2.09 7.18 -11.57
N PRO A 56 -2.46 8.47 -11.69
CA PRO A 56 -3.06 9.01 -12.92
C PRO A 56 -2.15 8.87 -14.14
N ASP A 57 -0.84 9.03 -13.97
CA ASP A 57 0.13 8.97 -15.05
C ASP A 57 0.25 7.55 -15.65
N HIS A 58 0.07 6.52 -14.83
CA HIS A 58 0.05 5.12 -15.29
C HIS A 58 -1.26 4.73 -15.96
N PHE A 59 -2.33 5.48 -15.73
CA PHE A 59 -3.68 5.19 -16.25
C PHE A 59 -4.25 6.31 -17.12
N ALA A 60 -3.39 7.11 -17.75
CA ALA A 60 -3.82 8.05 -18.79
C ALA A 60 -4.60 7.33 -19.92
N THR A 61 -4.20 6.09 -20.20
CA THR A 61 -4.98 5.13 -21.02
C THR A 61 -5.21 3.87 -20.21
N LEU A 62 -6.45 3.38 -20.20
CA LEU A 62 -6.76 2.12 -19.52
C LEU A 62 -5.98 0.96 -20.14
N PRO A 63 -5.36 0.09 -19.35
CA PRO A 63 -4.77 -1.15 -19.87
C PRO A 63 -5.80 -1.97 -20.64
N GLN A 64 -5.38 -2.57 -21.74
CA GLN A 64 -6.26 -3.33 -22.63
C GLN A 64 -7.05 -4.40 -21.88
N GLU A 65 -6.40 -5.16 -21.01
CA GLU A 65 -7.02 -6.22 -20.21
C GLU A 65 -8.15 -5.69 -19.31
N VAL A 66 -7.98 -4.50 -18.72
CA VAL A 66 -9.00 -3.84 -17.90
C VAL A 66 -10.16 -3.39 -18.77
N ALA A 67 -9.87 -2.81 -19.94
CA ALA A 67 -10.89 -2.33 -20.87
C ALA A 67 -11.74 -3.49 -21.44
N GLU A 68 -11.08 -4.60 -21.83
CA GLU A 68 -11.75 -5.79 -22.34
C GLU A 68 -12.64 -6.47 -21.26
N ALA A 69 -12.11 -6.63 -20.05
CA ALA A 69 -12.89 -7.21 -18.95
C ALA A 69 -14.09 -6.33 -18.56
N ASP A 70 -13.93 -4.99 -18.59
CA ASP A 70 -15.02 -4.05 -18.37
C ASP A 70 -16.10 -4.15 -19.48
N ALA A 71 -15.67 -4.22 -20.73
CA ALA A 71 -16.58 -4.34 -21.86
C ALA A 71 -17.40 -5.63 -21.79
N ALA A 72 -16.75 -6.75 -21.43
CA ALA A 72 -17.42 -8.04 -21.24
C ALA A 72 -18.46 -8.01 -20.11
N ALA A 73 -18.10 -7.47 -18.95
CA ALA A 73 -19.01 -7.32 -17.83
C ALA A 73 -20.19 -6.38 -18.17
N ALA A 74 -19.92 -5.26 -18.86
CA ALA A 74 -20.93 -4.32 -19.28
C ALA A 74 -21.88 -4.90 -20.34
N ALA A 75 -21.41 -5.79 -21.23
CA ALA A 75 -22.26 -6.47 -22.20
C ALA A 75 -23.27 -7.39 -21.50
N LEU A 76 -22.80 -8.24 -20.59
CA LEU A 76 -23.67 -9.14 -19.83
C LEU A 76 -24.63 -8.39 -18.89
N ALA A 77 -24.20 -7.28 -18.30
CA ALA A 77 -25.08 -6.42 -17.49
C ALA A 77 -26.21 -5.82 -18.33
N ARG A 78 -25.92 -5.39 -19.56
CA ARG A 78 -26.94 -4.89 -20.51
C ARG A 78 -27.92 -5.98 -20.93
N GLU A 79 -27.43 -7.21 -21.16
CA GLU A 79 -28.25 -8.36 -21.49
C GLU A 79 -29.23 -8.69 -20.35
N ALA A 80 -28.73 -8.79 -19.10
CA ALA A 80 -29.53 -9.00 -17.91
C ALA A 80 -30.56 -7.87 -17.71
N GLN A 81 -30.17 -6.62 -17.90
CA GLN A 81 -31.06 -5.47 -17.79
C GLN A 81 -32.17 -5.52 -18.86
N ALA A 82 -31.85 -5.93 -20.08
CA ALA A 82 -32.83 -6.04 -21.18
C ALA A 82 -33.87 -7.10 -20.88
N LEU A 83 -33.47 -8.26 -20.31
CA LEU A 83 -34.41 -9.31 -19.88
C LEU A 83 -35.38 -8.80 -18.81
N LEU A 84 -34.89 -8.19 -17.76
CA LEU A 84 -35.71 -7.67 -16.66
C LEU A 84 -36.65 -6.53 -17.13
N ARG A 85 -36.20 -5.66 -18.04
CA ARG A 85 -37.06 -4.61 -18.62
C ARG A 85 -38.22 -5.14 -19.49
N ARG A 86 -38.06 -6.31 -20.05
CA ARG A 86 -39.14 -7.00 -20.81
C ARG A 86 -40.16 -7.66 -19.89
N GLY A 87 -40.04 -7.53 -18.58
CA GLY A 87 -40.96 -8.14 -17.61
C GLY A 87 -40.69 -9.61 -17.35
N ALA A 88 -39.51 -10.10 -17.71
CA ALA A 88 -39.12 -11.46 -17.36
C ALA A 88 -38.94 -11.59 -15.83
N ASP A 89 -39.32 -12.74 -15.29
CA ASP A 89 -39.06 -13.06 -13.89
C ASP A 89 -37.57 -13.15 -13.63
N ILE A 90 -37.18 -12.92 -12.38
CA ILE A 90 -35.78 -12.99 -11.97
C ILE A 90 -35.17 -14.38 -12.25
N GLU A 91 -35.97 -15.39 -12.30
CA GLU A 91 -35.60 -16.77 -12.66
C GLU A 91 -35.07 -16.87 -14.09
N ALA A 92 -35.49 -15.98 -15.00
CA ALA A 92 -34.91 -15.88 -16.36
C ALA A 92 -33.42 -15.54 -16.38
N LEU A 93 -32.90 -14.91 -15.33
CA LEU A 93 -31.46 -14.66 -15.20
C LEU A 93 -30.64 -15.95 -15.04
N TYR A 94 -31.27 -17.07 -14.70
CA TYR A 94 -30.59 -18.38 -14.62
C TYR A 94 -30.66 -19.16 -15.93
N GLU A 95 -31.50 -18.73 -16.87
CA GLU A 95 -31.51 -19.28 -18.20
C GLU A 95 -30.15 -19.03 -18.85
N GLU A 96 -29.58 -20.02 -19.51
CA GLU A 96 -28.26 -20.01 -20.11
C GLU A 96 -27.11 -19.57 -19.15
N ASN A 97 -27.31 -19.73 -17.85
CA ASN A 97 -26.35 -19.30 -16.79
C ASN A 97 -25.97 -17.80 -16.84
N LEU A 98 -26.84 -16.94 -17.34
CA LEU A 98 -26.56 -15.52 -17.53
C LEU A 98 -26.11 -14.84 -16.22
N TRP A 99 -26.79 -15.12 -15.09
CA TRP A 99 -26.41 -14.56 -13.81
C TRP A 99 -24.99 -14.97 -13.40
N THR A 100 -24.66 -16.24 -13.48
CA THR A 100 -23.33 -16.78 -13.15
C THR A 100 -22.25 -16.18 -14.06
N ARG A 101 -22.51 -16.07 -15.36
CA ARG A 101 -21.60 -15.43 -16.32
C ARG A 101 -21.39 -13.95 -16.00
N LEU A 102 -22.44 -13.22 -15.65
CA LEU A 102 -22.38 -11.81 -15.26
C LEU A 102 -21.52 -11.63 -14.02
N LEU A 103 -21.74 -12.44 -12.97
CA LEU A 103 -20.94 -12.35 -11.75
C LEU A 103 -19.47 -12.69 -12.01
N ALA A 104 -19.19 -13.74 -12.78
CA ALA A 104 -17.82 -14.11 -13.15
C ALA A 104 -17.11 -13.01 -13.95
N ALA A 105 -17.82 -12.38 -14.90
CA ALA A 105 -17.26 -11.26 -15.67
C ALA A 105 -17.00 -10.03 -14.79
N ALA A 106 -17.90 -9.73 -13.84
CA ALA A 106 -17.69 -8.64 -12.88
C ALA A 106 -16.48 -8.91 -11.96
N ASP A 107 -16.35 -10.16 -11.49
CA ASP A 107 -15.20 -10.56 -10.66
C ASP A 107 -13.89 -10.50 -11.47
N SER A 108 -13.90 -10.92 -12.74
CA SER A 108 -12.74 -10.79 -13.65
C SER A 108 -12.35 -9.33 -13.86
N ALA A 109 -13.32 -8.45 -14.11
CA ALA A 109 -13.09 -7.02 -14.29
C ALA A 109 -12.53 -6.36 -13.01
N ASN A 110 -13.04 -6.75 -11.84
CA ASN A 110 -12.55 -6.29 -10.54
C ASN A 110 -11.11 -6.74 -10.31
N LYS A 111 -10.80 -7.98 -10.63
CA LYS A 111 -9.44 -8.53 -10.52
C LYS A 111 -8.48 -7.82 -11.47
N ALA A 112 -8.82 -7.68 -12.75
CA ALA A 112 -7.96 -6.99 -13.72
C ALA A 112 -7.61 -5.56 -13.27
N ALA A 113 -8.59 -4.80 -12.77
CA ALA A 113 -8.36 -3.46 -12.24
C ALA A 113 -7.50 -3.44 -10.96
N ALA A 114 -7.70 -4.40 -10.07
CA ALA A 114 -6.90 -4.51 -8.84
C ALA A 114 -5.45 -4.90 -9.16
N ASP A 115 -5.25 -5.82 -10.09
CA ASP A 115 -3.93 -6.25 -10.55
C ASP A 115 -3.19 -5.11 -11.26
N ALA A 116 -3.86 -4.36 -12.13
CA ALA A 116 -3.30 -3.17 -12.78
C ALA A 116 -2.85 -2.12 -11.74
N ALA A 117 -3.68 -1.82 -10.74
CA ALA A 117 -3.32 -0.89 -9.68
C ALA A 117 -2.13 -1.38 -8.83
N ARG A 118 -2.02 -2.69 -8.60
CA ARG A 118 -0.87 -3.29 -7.92
C ARG A 118 0.41 -3.14 -8.74
N THR A 119 0.36 -3.45 -10.02
CA THR A 119 1.51 -3.30 -10.94
C THR A 119 1.98 -1.86 -11.01
N ALA A 120 1.06 -0.90 -11.12
CA ALA A 120 1.40 0.53 -11.09
C ALA A 120 2.11 0.92 -9.78
N TRP A 121 1.62 0.43 -8.64
CA TRP A 121 2.29 0.67 -7.36
C TRP A 121 3.70 0.06 -7.30
N GLU A 122 3.89 -1.15 -7.81
CA GLU A 122 5.20 -1.81 -7.85
C GLU A 122 6.19 -1.00 -8.69
N GLN A 123 5.75 -0.48 -9.86
CA GLN A 123 6.56 0.40 -10.71
C GLN A 123 6.92 1.71 -10.03
N VAL A 124 5.95 2.41 -9.46
CA VAL A 124 6.17 3.66 -8.71
C VAL A 124 7.13 3.44 -7.54
N ARG A 125 6.99 2.33 -6.83
CA ARG A 125 7.88 1.98 -5.71
C ARG A 125 9.31 1.71 -6.18
N GLU A 126 9.47 1.08 -7.34
CA GLU A 126 10.78 0.84 -7.95
C GLU A 126 11.43 2.16 -8.39
N GLU A 127 10.69 3.05 -9.04
CA GLU A 127 11.14 4.38 -9.43
C GLU A 127 11.54 5.26 -8.24
N MET A 128 10.78 5.22 -7.17
CA MET A 128 11.11 5.93 -5.91
C MET A 128 12.40 5.42 -5.29
N GLY A 129 12.73 4.15 -5.48
CA GLY A 129 13.87 3.48 -4.88
C GLY A 129 13.69 3.19 -3.39
N THR A 130 14.61 2.39 -2.86
CA THR A 130 14.61 2.02 -1.43
C THR A 130 15.57 2.92 -0.67
N MET A 131 15.10 3.48 0.44
CA MET A 131 15.96 4.27 1.33
C MET A 131 16.82 3.35 2.20
N GLU A 132 18.06 3.74 2.39
CA GLU A 132 19.01 3.00 3.20
C GLU A 132 18.59 2.97 4.67
N THR A 133 18.77 1.84 5.35
CA THR A 133 18.41 1.77 6.76
C THR A 133 19.37 2.60 7.61
N PRO A 134 18.91 3.22 8.71
CA PRO A 134 19.79 3.95 9.62
C PRO A 134 20.97 3.12 10.12
N ALA A 135 20.76 1.81 10.35
CA ALA A 135 21.82 0.90 10.80
C ALA A 135 22.91 0.70 9.73
N SER A 136 22.52 0.60 8.44
CA SER A 136 23.48 0.50 7.34
C SER A 136 24.33 1.76 7.20
N LEU A 137 23.71 2.95 7.32
CA LEU A 137 24.42 4.22 7.28
C LEU A 137 25.39 4.35 8.48
N GLU A 138 24.93 4.01 9.68
CA GLU A 138 25.74 4.04 10.91
C GLU A 138 26.97 3.13 10.83
N ALA A 139 26.86 1.99 10.18
CA ALA A 139 27.97 1.04 10.00
C ALA A 139 29.06 1.57 9.06
N ARG A 140 28.73 2.48 8.12
CA ARG A 140 29.64 2.98 7.10
C ARG A 140 30.19 4.37 7.38
N MET A 141 29.50 5.16 8.19
CA MET A 141 29.89 6.54 8.44
C MET A 141 30.96 6.65 9.51
N PRO A 142 31.89 7.61 9.38
CA PRO A 142 32.77 8.02 10.48
C PRO A 142 31.95 8.63 11.62
N ARG A 143 32.25 8.27 12.87
CA ARG A 143 31.57 8.82 14.06
C ARG A 143 32.08 10.19 14.42
N THR A 144 31.62 11.19 13.69
CA THR A 144 31.81 12.60 14.01
C THR A 144 30.54 13.20 14.61
N PRO A 145 30.56 14.26 15.42
CA PRO A 145 29.37 14.90 15.95
C PRO A 145 28.46 15.44 14.84
N ALA A 146 29.04 15.90 13.74
CA ALA A 146 28.29 16.35 12.58
C ALA A 146 27.46 15.18 12.03
N ASN A 147 28.07 14.02 11.75
CA ASN A 147 27.40 12.83 11.29
C ASN A 147 26.38 12.29 12.31
N GLU A 148 26.71 12.30 13.61
CA GLU A 148 25.77 11.83 14.64
C GLU A 148 24.50 12.70 14.70
N ARG A 149 24.62 14.03 14.56
CA ARG A 149 23.45 14.93 14.47
C ARG A 149 22.61 14.65 13.23
N VAL A 150 23.25 14.53 12.06
CA VAL A 150 22.57 14.23 10.80
C VAL A 150 21.92 12.86 10.87
N LEU A 151 22.60 11.84 11.41
CA LEU A 151 22.04 10.49 11.57
C LEU A 151 20.84 10.49 12.53
N ALA A 152 20.86 11.26 13.61
CA ALA A 152 19.72 11.39 14.52
C ALA A 152 18.49 11.95 13.80
N ASN A 153 18.68 12.99 12.98
CA ASN A 153 17.62 13.52 12.12
C ASN A 153 17.15 12.47 11.10
N TYR A 154 18.09 11.79 10.43
CA TYR A 154 17.77 10.71 9.50
C TYR A 154 16.93 9.60 10.15
N LYS A 155 17.29 9.15 11.36
CA LYS A 155 16.54 8.15 12.12
C LYS A 155 15.08 8.59 12.34
N THR A 156 14.87 9.85 12.69
CA THR A 156 13.51 10.41 12.90
C THR A 156 12.71 10.42 11.59
N GLN A 157 13.28 10.90 10.49
CA GLN A 157 12.63 10.92 9.18
C GLN A 157 12.38 9.51 8.65
N TYR A 158 13.33 8.60 8.87
CA TYR A 158 13.20 7.20 8.46
C TYR A 158 12.05 6.48 9.17
N GLN A 159 11.77 6.80 10.44
CA GLN A 159 10.62 6.24 11.16
C GLN A 159 9.30 6.65 10.50
N GLN A 160 9.18 7.90 10.06
CA GLN A 160 7.99 8.40 9.35
C GLN A 160 7.83 7.69 7.99
N TYR A 161 8.90 7.64 7.20
CA TYR A 161 8.95 6.89 5.95
C TYR A 161 8.56 5.42 6.12
N ALA A 162 9.17 4.73 7.08
CA ALA A 162 8.90 3.32 7.35
C ALA A 162 7.45 3.07 7.80
N ALA A 163 6.82 4.03 8.49
CA ALA A 163 5.41 3.95 8.86
C ALA A 163 4.50 4.03 7.62
N LEU A 164 4.81 4.91 6.66
CA LEU A 164 4.07 5.01 5.39
C LEU A 164 4.25 3.74 4.54
N VAL A 165 5.48 3.25 4.39
CA VAL A 165 5.77 2.02 3.63
C VAL A 165 5.07 0.80 4.21
N ARG A 166 4.97 0.69 5.54
CA ARG A 166 4.25 -0.41 6.22
C ARG A 166 2.75 -0.43 5.94
N GLN A 167 2.14 0.69 5.55
CA GLN A 167 0.74 0.75 5.15
C GLN A 167 0.48 0.04 3.80
N GLY A 168 1.53 -0.29 3.04
CA GLY A 168 1.44 -0.90 1.72
C GLY A 168 1.12 0.12 0.62
N ALA A 169 0.29 -0.29 -0.35
CA ALA A 169 -0.09 0.59 -1.45
C ALA A 169 -0.87 1.82 -0.94
N PRO A 170 -0.53 3.04 -1.41
CA PRO A 170 -1.19 4.26 -0.96
C PRO A 170 -2.68 4.24 -1.28
N SER A 171 -3.49 4.67 -0.31
CA SER A 171 -4.96 4.72 -0.43
C SER A 171 -5.46 5.96 -1.17
N SER A 172 -4.62 6.97 -1.36
CA SER A 172 -4.93 8.23 -2.04
C SER A 172 -3.68 8.89 -2.61
N GLN A 173 -3.86 9.82 -3.55
CA GLN A 173 -2.76 10.65 -4.07
C GLN A 173 -2.07 11.46 -2.95
N ALA A 174 -2.81 11.91 -1.95
CA ALA A 174 -2.23 12.63 -0.82
C ALA A 174 -1.20 11.77 -0.06
N VAL A 175 -1.52 10.49 0.20
CA VAL A 175 -0.58 9.54 0.83
C VAL A 175 0.61 9.25 -0.07
N LEU A 176 0.41 9.14 -1.39
CA LEU A 176 1.49 8.98 -2.36
C LEU A 176 2.45 10.18 -2.35
N HIS A 177 1.92 11.40 -2.38
CA HIS A 177 2.72 12.63 -2.29
C HIS A 177 3.44 12.76 -0.94
N GLU A 178 2.81 12.34 0.15
CA GLU A 178 3.45 12.33 1.48
C GLU A 178 4.65 11.36 1.50
N LEU A 179 4.51 10.18 0.89
CA LEU A 179 5.59 9.21 0.75
C LEU A 179 6.74 9.79 -0.11
N SER A 180 6.43 10.40 -1.26
CA SER A 180 7.43 11.04 -2.13
C SER A 180 8.22 12.12 -1.37
N ARG A 181 7.52 13.00 -0.65
CA ARG A 181 8.16 14.04 0.18
C ARG A 181 9.00 13.46 1.33
N ALA A 182 8.59 12.33 1.90
CA ALA A 182 9.37 11.67 2.94
C ALA A 182 10.70 11.13 2.36
N ILE A 183 10.67 10.57 1.15
CA ILE A 183 11.86 10.09 0.44
C ILE A 183 12.79 11.26 0.07
N GLU A 184 12.26 12.35 -0.46
CA GLU A 184 13.03 13.55 -0.79
C GLU A 184 13.75 14.09 0.45
N ARG A 185 13.05 14.27 1.56
CA ARG A 185 13.62 14.70 2.84
C ARG A 185 14.71 13.76 3.34
N LEU A 186 14.51 12.44 3.20
CA LEU A 186 15.54 11.47 3.58
C LEU A 186 16.78 11.59 2.71
N ARG A 187 16.62 11.79 1.40
CA ARG A 187 17.75 12.01 0.48
C ARG A 187 18.51 13.30 0.82
N GLU A 188 17.80 14.38 1.11
CA GLU A 188 18.41 15.64 1.54
C GLU A 188 19.22 15.48 2.84
N VAL A 189 18.64 14.82 3.84
CA VAL A 189 19.33 14.55 5.10
C VAL A 189 20.52 13.61 4.88
N GLN A 190 20.37 12.57 4.06
CA GLN A 190 21.45 11.63 3.74
C GLN A 190 22.63 12.32 3.02
N ALA A 191 22.35 13.29 2.16
CA ALA A 191 23.38 14.07 1.47
C ALA A 191 24.26 14.89 2.44
N GLY A 192 23.75 15.18 3.63
CA GLY A 192 24.53 15.82 4.71
C GLY A 192 25.48 14.89 5.46
N LEU A 193 25.45 13.57 5.19
CA LEU A 193 26.34 12.60 5.82
C LEU A 193 27.68 12.52 5.08
N THR A 194 28.76 12.67 5.80
CA THR A 194 30.10 12.37 5.30
C THR A 194 30.33 10.86 5.42
N LEU A 195 30.08 10.12 4.34
CA LEU A 195 30.23 8.67 4.32
C LEU A 195 31.63 8.19 3.97
N ALA A 196 32.38 9.00 3.22
CA ALA A 196 33.74 8.68 2.82
C ALA A 196 34.76 9.30 3.76
N ALA A 197 35.54 8.47 4.43
CA ALA A 197 36.72 8.89 5.16
C ALA A 197 37.91 8.04 4.67
N PRO A 198 39.09 8.65 4.51
CA PRO A 198 40.33 7.93 4.25
C PRO A 198 40.56 6.80 5.27
N GLU A 199 41.26 5.74 4.87
CA GLU A 199 41.48 4.59 5.76
C GLU A 199 42.21 5.01 7.04
N ALA A 200 43.20 5.89 6.93
CA ALA A 200 43.94 6.42 8.08
C ALA A 200 42.98 7.08 9.10
N VAL A 201 41.99 7.87 8.62
CA VAL A 201 40.97 8.51 9.46
C VAL A 201 40.09 7.48 10.15
N ARG A 202 39.65 6.46 9.42
CA ARG A 202 38.81 5.38 9.98
C ARG A 202 39.55 4.61 11.09
N VAL A 203 40.82 4.32 10.87
CA VAL A 203 41.68 3.65 11.86
C VAL A 203 41.82 4.54 13.10
N PHE A 204 42.16 5.82 12.92
CA PHE A 204 42.28 6.79 14.01
C PHE A 204 40.97 6.91 14.81
N LEU A 205 39.84 7.17 14.17
CA LEU A 205 38.56 7.33 14.86
C LEU A 205 38.13 6.06 15.60
N ARG A 206 38.44 4.89 15.06
CA ARG A 206 38.19 3.61 15.74
C ARG A 206 39.07 3.46 17.00
N ALA A 207 40.34 3.78 16.89
CA ALA A 207 41.26 3.76 18.02
C ALA A 207 40.86 4.75 19.13
N VAL A 208 40.40 5.98 18.77
CA VAL A 208 39.84 6.95 19.71
C VAL A 208 38.63 6.40 20.46
N GLN A 209 37.70 5.74 19.76
CA GLN A 209 36.52 5.10 20.38
C GLN A 209 36.92 4.01 21.39
N GLN A 210 37.98 3.29 21.10
CA GLN A 210 38.54 2.26 21.99
C GLN A 210 39.37 2.84 23.14
N GLY A 211 39.58 4.16 23.17
CA GLY A 211 40.41 4.85 24.16
C GLY A 211 41.91 4.60 24.00
N ASN A 212 42.38 4.11 22.85
CA ASN A 212 43.72 3.65 22.59
C ASN A 212 44.38 4.30 21.35
N ALA A 213 43.92 5.49 20.94
CA ALA A 213 44.54 6.19 19.81
C ALA A 213 45.95 6.66 20.16
N GLY A 214 46.98 6.08 19.55
CA GLY A 214 48.35 6.55 19.64
C GLY A 214 48.54 7.83 18.81
N ILE A 215 49.59 8.60 19.17
CA ILE A 215 49.96 9.83 18.45
C ILE A 215 50.45 9.56 17.03
N ASP A 216 50.95 8.37 16.80
CA ASP A 216 51.35 7.84 15.48
C ASP A 216 50.22 7.74 14.47
N LEU A 217 49.00 7.58 14.93
CA LEU A 217 47.81 7.60 14.11
C LEU A 217 47.34 9.01 13.69
N LEU A 218 47.87 10.06 14.32
CA LEU A 218 47.54 11.45 14.04
C LEU A 218 48.38 12.00 12.89
N THR A 219 48.26 11.37 11.73
CA THR A 219 48.98 11.78 10.51
C THR A 219 48.49 13.14 9.98
N PRO A 220 49.27 13.86 9.14
CA PRO A 220 48.84 15.11 8.52
C PRO A 220 47.49 14.96 7.75
N GLU A 221 47.28 13.82 7.10
CA GLU A 221 46.02 13.49 6.40
C GLU A 221 44.84 13.42 7.38
N VAL A 222 45.05 12.78 8.53
CA VAL A 222 44.01 12.68 9.57
C VAL A 222 43.69 14.05 10.14
N VAL A 223 44.71 14.85 10.43
CA VAL A 223 44.52 16.22 10.94
C VAL A 223 43.77 17.10 9.95
N ALA A 224 44.17 17.07 8.66
CA ALA A 224 43.50 17.85 7.63
C ALA A 224 42.02 17.43 7.46
N TRP A 225 41.77 16.13 7.50
CA TRP A 225 40.39 15.63 7.38
C TRP A 225 39.55 16.04 8.61
N LEU A 226 40.10 15.94 9.83
CA LEU A 226 39.41 16.36 11.05
C LEU A 226 39.10 17.86 11.03
N GLN A 227 40.02 18.71 10.58
CA GLN A 227 39.79 20.13 10.42
C GLN A 227 38.64 20.45 9.44
N ALA A 228 38.49 19.66 8.42
CA ALA A 228 37.45 19.84 7.40
C ALA A 228 36.06 19.25 7.80
N ASN A 229 36.04 18.21 8.63
CA ASN A 229 34.81 17.41 8.86
C ASN A 229 34.45 17.25 10.35
N ASP A 230 35.27 17.68 11.28
CA ASP A 230 35.07 17.60 12.73
C ASP A 230 35.67 18.82 13.44
N ASP A 231 35.46 18.93 14.74
CA ASP A 231 36.11 19.93 15.59
C ASP A 231 37.37 19.32 16.20
N PRO A 232 38.59 19.75 15.77
CA PRO A 232 39.84 19.25 16.34
C PRO A 232 39.98 19.47 17.85
N ALA A 233 39.31 20.48 18.41
CA ALA A 233 39.35 20.79 19.86
C ALA A 233 38.72 19.68 20.72
N ARG A 234 38.00 18.74 20.12
CA ARG A 234 37.44 17.57 20.82
C ARG A 234 38.48 16.51 21.16
N PHE A 235 39.60 16.52 20.47
CA PHE A 235 40.64 15.52 20.65
C PHE A 235 41.70 16.04 21.61
N VAL A 236 41.79 15.39 22.76
CA VAL A 236 42.82 15.75 23.78
C VAL A 236 43.89 14.67 23.79
N VAL A 237 45.11 15.06 23.49
CA VAL A 237 46.28 14.17 23.63
C VAL A 237 46.66 14.10 25.11
N ARG A 238 46.58 12.88 25.68
CA ARG A 238 47.03 12.63 27.07
C ARG A 238 48.24 11.72 27.07
N VAL A 239 49.24 12.08 27.84
CA VAL A 239 50.40 11.20 28.08
C VAL A 239 49.97 10.12 29.07
N ARG A 240 50.03 8.86 28.62
CA ARG A 240 49.81 7.71 29.50
C ARG A 240 51.13 7.40 30.18
N THR A 241 51.29 7.76 31.43
CA THR A 241 52.41 7.29 32.26
C THR A 241 52.19 5.80 32.55
N VAL A 242 52.98 4.95 31.90
CA VAL A 242 53.07 3.54 32.29
C VAL A 242 53.86 3.49 33.59
N PRO A 243 53.34 2.85 34.67
CA PRO A 243 54.14 2.67 35.89
C PRO A 243 55.39 1.89 35.54
N ALA A 244 56.53 2.32 36.06
CA ALA A 244 57.86 1.76 35.77
C ALA A 244 58.04 0.28 36.22
N TRP A 245 56.97 -0.37 36.63
CA TRP A 245 56.96 -1.73 37.22
C TRP A 245 56.10 -2.76 36.45
N ALA A 246 55.79 -2.57 35.21
CA ALA A 246 55.07 -3.58 34.45
C ALA A 246 56.01 -4.40 33.59
#